data_b1660032eb17f0259a2335d8cbba109f
#
_entry.id   b1660032eb17f0259a2335d8cbba109f
#
_cell.length_a   1.000
_cell.length_b   1.000
_cell.length_c   1.000
_cell.angle_alpha   90.00
_cell.angle_beta   90.00
_cell.angle_gamma   90.00
#
_symmetry.space_group_name_H-M   'P 1'
#
loop_
_entity.id
_entity.type
_entity.pdbx_description
1 polymer ?
#
loop_
_entity_poly.entity_id
_entity_poly.type
_entity_poly.pdbx_seq_one_letter_code
_entity_poly.pdbx_strand_id
1 'polypeptide(L)'
;MDGTLINSNHAIAISVNNVRKSLKLDALNEREIITTINDPAKNSINEFFGTAKTYDELKKEFFRRVIFNYVIYARKFYGISWLISKCRRAGYGLAVASNSPQKGLKRILFAKGLLWKFDLIVGSSDQIRQKPYPDMLNFIASSAKVDGNCVFIGDSDKDALAARAANMAFIGAKWNIYADLSDDICKFYANDTKMAFEIIKKILD
;
A
#
# COMPACT_ATOMS: atom_id res chain seq x y z
N MET A 1 0.50 -1.80 1.32
CA MET A 1 -0.48 -1.98 2.43
C MET A 1 -1.90 -1.76 1.92
N ASP A 2 -2.19 -0.54 1.49
CA ASP A 2 -3.42 -0.21 0.80
C ASP A 2 -3.52 -1.04 -0.46
N GLY A 3 -4.71 -1.45 -0.84
CA GLY A 3 -4.96 -2.29 -2.00
C GLY A 3 -4.47 -3.74 -1.89
N THR A 4 -3.56 -4.03 -0.97
CA THR A 4 -2.96 -5.36 -0.80
C THR A 4 -3.41 -6.04 0.50
N LEU A 5 -3.16 -5.44 1.66
CA LEU A 5 -3.58 -5.96 2.98
C LEU A 5 -4.95 -5.42 3.39
N ILE A 6 -5.20 -4.17 3.06
CA ILE A 6 -6.36 -3.39 3.51
C ILE A 6 -7.06 -2.80 2.28
N ASN A 7 -8.36 -3.09 2.18
CA ASN A 7 -9.26 -2.36 1.30
C ASN A 7 -9.58 -1.00 1.96
N SER A 8 -8.89 0.02 1.49
CA SER A 8 -8.98 1.39 1.99
C SER A 8 -9.65 2.35 1.00
N ASN A 9 -10.06 1.85 -0.17
CA ASN A 9 -10.54 2.68 -1.28
C ASN A 9 -11.66 3.63 -0.83
N HIS A 10 -12.69 3.09 -0.18
CA HIS A 10 -13.80 3.89 0.32
C HIS A 10 -13.37 4.92 1.39
N ALA A 11 -12.47 4.54 2.31
CA ALA A 11 -11.95 5.45 3.34
C ALA A 11 -11.16 6.62 2.72
N ILE A 12 -10.39 6.34 1.68
CA ILE A 12 -9.64 7.35 0.93
C ILE A 12 -10.60 8.29 0.20
N ALA A 13 -11.58 7.72 -0.51
CA ALA A 13 -12.56 8.50 -1.28
C ALA A 13 -13.36 9.45 -0.38
N ILE A 14 -13.86 8.97 0.76
CA ILE A 14 -14.52 9.82 1.76
C ILE A 14 -13.56 10.93 2.25
N SER A 15 -12.28 10.60 2.48
CA SER A 15 -11.31 11.58 2.99
C SER A 15 -11.04 12.69 1.98
N VAL A 16 -10.85 12.34 0.72
CA VAL A 16 -10.69 13.31 -0.39
C VAL A 16 -11.93 14.19 -0.50
N ASN A 17 -13.12 13.59 -0.58
CA ASN A 17 -14.36 14.32 -0.77
C ASN A 17 -14.72 15.21 0.42
N ASN A 18 -14.36 14.84 1.64
CA ASN A 18 -14.51 15.68 2.82
C ASN A 18 -13.64 16.97 2.75
N VAL A 19 -12.41 16.86 2.23
CA VAL A 19 -11.56 18.03 2.01
C VAL A 19 -12.10 18.86 0.84
N ARG A 20 -12.49 18.22 -0.28
CA ARG A 20 -13.11 18.90 -1.43
C ARG A 20 -14.34 19.71 -1.02
N LYS A 21 -15.22 19.11 -0.20
CA LYS A 21 -16.39 19.81 0.36
C LYS A 21 -16.00 21.06 1.17
N SER A 22 -14.94 20.98 1.99
CA SER A 22 -14.46 22.16 2.75
C SER A 22 -13.89 23.26 1.84
N LEU A 23 -13.44 22.88 0.64
CA LEU A 23 -12.96 23.79 -0.41
C LEU A 23 -14.06 24.24 -1.39
N LYS A 24 -15.32 23.83 -1.18
CA LYS A 24 -16.46 24.07 -2.08
C LYS A 24 -16.24 23.51 -3.50
N LEU A 25 -15.52 22.39 -3.61
CA LEU A 25 -15.30 21.63 -4.84
C LEU A 25 -16.29 20.47 -4.92
N ASP A 26 -16.71 20.11 -6.14
CA ASP A 26 -17.57 18.95 -6.40
C ASP A 26 -16.91 17.64 -5.96
N ALA A 27 -17.73 16.69 -5.53
CA ALA A 27 -17.24 15.37 -5.15
C ALA A 27 -16.76 14.59 -6.39
N LEU A 28 -15.66 13.85 -6.21
CA LEU A 28 -15.15 12.89 -7.20
C LEU A 28 -15.67 11.48 -6.89
N ASN A 29 -15.81 10.65 -7.90
CA ASN A 29 -16.16 9.25 -7.67
C ASN A 29 -14.95 8.45 -7.13
N GLU A 30 -15.24 7.35 -6.45
CA GLU A 30 -14.22 6.52 -5.80
C GLU A 30 -13.17 6.00 -6.79
N ARG A 31 -13.62 5.53 -7.97
CA ARG A 31 -12.71 4.99 -8.99
C ARG A 31 -11.73 6.04 -9.49
N GLU A 32 -12.21 7.22 -9.80
CA GLU A 32 -11.38 8.35 -10.24
C GLU A 32 -10.32 8.71 -9.18
N ILE A 33 -10.71 8.76 -7.90
CA ILE A 33 -9.79 9.04 -6.81
C ILE A 33 -8.69 7.97 -6.73
N ILE A 34 -9.06 6.69 -6.75
CA ILE A 34 -8.10 5.60 -6.60
C ILE A 34 -7.16 5.48 -7.81
N THR A 35 -7.69 5.62 -9.03
CA THR A 35 -6.82 5.61 -10.23
C THR A 35 -5.83 6.78 -10.22
N THR A 36 -6.26 7.98 -9.80
CA THR A 36 -5.36 9.14 -9.66
C THR A 36 -4.26 8.91 -8.63
N ILE A 37 -4.58 8.26 -7.49
CA ILE A 37 -3.57 7.94 -6.46
C ILE A 37 -2.55 6.92 -6.97
N ASN A 38 -2.99 5.95 -7.75
CA ASN A 38 -2.14 4.88 -8.26
C ASN A 38 -1.25 5.32 -9.43
N ASP A 39 -1.66 6.34 -10.18
CA ASP A 39 -0.91 6.87 -11.33
C ASP A 39 0.43 7.50 -10.87
N PRO A 40 1.58 6.94 -11.30
CA PRO A 40 2.89 7.47 -10.91
C PRO A 40 3.22 8.84 -11.50
N ALA A 41 2.56 9.23 -12.59
CA ALA A 41 2.77 10.51 -13.27
C ALA A 41 2.01 11.67 -12.61
N LYS A 42 1.04 11.40 -11.74
CA LYS A 42 0.16 12.41 -11.13
C LYS A 42 0.58 12.82 -9.73
N ASN A 43 0.47 14.12 -9.47
CA ASN A 43 0.48 14.65 -8.11
C ASN A 43 -0.96 14.66 -7.58
N SER A 44 -1.34 13.61 -6.86
CA SER A 44 -2.71 13.40 -6.38
C SER A 44 -3.25 14.59 -5.57
N ILE A 45 -2.41 15.32 -4.81
CA ILE A 45 -2.87 16.48 -4.03
C ILE A 45 -3.27 17.63 -4.94
N ASN A 46 -2.47 17.92 -5.97
CA ASN A 46 -2.78 18.95 -6.94
C ASN A 46 -4.03 18.60 -7.76
N GLU A 47 -4.16 17.33 -8.16
CA GLU A 47 -5.33 16.84 -8.89
C GLU A 47 -6.61 16.94 -8.07
N PHE A 48 -6.55 16.62 -6.77
CA PHE A 48 -7.75 16.63 -5.94
C PHE A 48 -8.14 18.03 -5.44
N PHE A 49 -7.16 18.90 -5.17
CA PHE A 49 -7.44 20.11 -4.41
C PHE A 49 -7.00 21.39 -5.13
N GLY A 50 -6.35 21.27 -6.30
CA GLY A 50 -5.78 22.42 -7.00
C GLY A 50 -4.63 23.08 -6.21
N THR A 51 -4.20 24.23 -6.67
CA THR A 51 -3.07 24.99 -6.07
C THR A 51 -3.52 26.08 -5.08
N ALA A 52 -4.81 26.11 -4.70
CA ALA A 52 -5.43 27.26 -4.04
C ALA A 52 -5.14 27.44 -2.54
N LYS A 53 -4.52 26.44 -1.88
CA LYS A 53 -4.08 26.56 -0.47
C LYS A 53 -2.64 26.10 -0.32
N THR A 54 -1.97 26.54 0.76
CA THR A 54 -0.64 26.06 1.07
C THR A 54 -0.65 24.55 1.19
N TYR A 55 0.18 23.91 0.42
CA TYR A 55 0.30 22.44 0.34
C TYR A 55 0.34 21.74 1.70
N ASP A 56 0.99 22.35 2.68
CA ASP A 56 1.17 21.79 4.03
C ASP A 56 -0.12 21.80 4.88
N GLU A 57 -0.99 22.78 4.74
CA GLU A 57 -2.25 22.82 5.48
C GLU A 57 -3.23 21.79 4.96
N LEU A 58 -3.37 21.66 3.63
CA LEU A 58 -4.21 20.66 3.00
C LEU A 58 -3.72 19.24 3.33
N LYS A 59 -2.40 19.04 3.32
CA LYS A 59 -1.78 17.77 3.65
C LYS A 59 -2.07 17.35 5.09
N LYS A 60 -1.94 18.26 6.06
CA LYS A 60 -2.25 17.97 7.47
C LYS A 60 -3.72 17.63 7.69
N GLU A 61 -4.62 18.41 7.11
CA GLU A 61 -6.06 18.15 7.23
C GLU A 61 -6.45 16.83 6.58
N PHE A 62 -5.96 16.58 5.37
CA PHE A 62 -6.18 15.33 4.65
C PHE A 62 -5.69 14.11 5.47
N PHE A 63 -4.47 14.11 5.96
CA PHE A 63 -3.94 13.00 6.74
C PHE A 63 -4.70 12.75 8.04
N ARG A 64 -5.15 13.79 8.74
CA ARG A 64 -5.97 13.62 9.93
C ARG A 64 -7.29 12.92 9.62
N ARG A 65 -7.98 13.32 8.55
CA ARG A 65 -9.24 12.71 8.09
C ARG A 65 -9.02 11.28 7.59
N VAL A 66 -7.95 11.06 6.83
CA VAL A 66 -7.58 9.72 6.34
C VAL A 66 -7.46 8.74 7.49
N ILE A 67 -6.67 9.03 8.52
CA ILE A 67 -6.48 8.10 9.65
C ILE A 67 -7.81 7.76 10.32
N PHE A 68 -8.66 8.76 10.58
CA PHE A 68 -9.98 8.56 11.17
C PHE A 68 -10.88 7.66 10.30
N ASN A 69 -10.96 7.97 9.01
CA ASN A 69 -11.79 7.22 8.07
C ASN A 69 -11.28 5.80 7.85
N TYR A 70 -9.96 5.59 7.88
CA TYR A 70 -9.38 4.24 7.82
C TYR A 70 -9.79 3.37 9.01
N VAL A 71 -9.82 3.93 10.21
CA VAL A 71 -10.28 3.20 11.39
C VAL A 71 -11.72 2.75 11.22
N ILE A 72 -12.58 3.58 10.66
CA ILE A 72 -14.01 3.32 10.54
C ILE A 72 -14.33 2.45 9.32
N TYR A 73 -13.86 2.82 8.14
CA TYR A 73 -14.34 2.29 6.87
C TYR A 73 -13.41 1.26 6.22
N ALA A 74 -12.09 1.35 6.43
CA ALA A 74 -11.18 0.39 5.83
C ALA A 74 -11.36 -1.01 6.45
N ARG A 75 -11.18 -2.04 5.65
CA ARG A 75 -11.30 -3.45 6.05
C ARG A 75 -10.10 -4.25 5.52
N LYS A 76 -9.70 -5.29 6.25
CA LYS A 76 -8.74 -6.27 5.69
C LYS A 76 -9.39 -6.96 4.50
N PHE A 77 -8.63 -7.21 3.44
CA PHE A 77 -9.09 -8.10 2.38
C PHE A 77 -9.33 -9.50 2.93
N TYR A 78 -10.24 -10.22 2.28
CA TYR A 78 -10.54 -11.61 2.65
C TYR A 78 -9.29 -12.47 2.59
N GLY A 79 -9.10 -13.32 3.58
CA GLY A 79 -7.97 -14.24 3.64
C GLY A 79 -6.62 -13.65 4.09
N ILE A 80 -6.46 -12.33 4.26
CA ILE A 80 -5.18 -11.71 4.67
C ILE A 80 -4.70 -12.25 6.03
N SER A 81 -5.57 -12.38 7.01
CA SER A 81 -5.18 -12.95 8.32
C SER A 81 -4.73 -14.41 8.20
N TRP A 82 -5.36 -15.16 7.31
CA TRP A 82 -4.96 -16.53 6.99
C TRP A 82 -3.59 -16.57 6.29
N LEU A 83 -3.37 -15.74 5.26
CA LEU A 83 -2.11 -15.66 4.53
C LEU A 83 -0.94 -15.34 5.47
N ILE A 84 -1.09 -14.31 6.30
CA ILE A 84 -0.10 -13.91 7.32
C ILE A 84 0.22 -15.11 8.25
N SER A 85 -0.82 -15.80 8.75
CA SER A 85 -0.65 -16.95 9.62
C SER A 85 0.06 -18.12 8.93
N LYS A 86 -0.23 -18.36 7.65
CA LYS A 86 0.42 -19.42 6.87
C LYS A 86 1.89 -19.10 6.62
N CYS A 87 2.21 -17.88 6.22
CA CYS A 87 3.60 -17.44 6.04
C CYS A 87 4.42 -17.56 7.34
N ARG A 88 3.84 -17.15 8.47
CA ARG A 88 4.49 -17.32 9.79
C ARG A 88 4.75 -18.78 10.15
N ARG A 89 3.80 -19.67 9.91
CA ARG A 89 3.97 -21.13 10.18
C ARG A 89 4.99 -21.77 9.26
N ALA A 90 5.18 -21.22 8.05
CA ALA A 90 6.23 -21.64 7.13
C ALA A 90 7.62 -21.09 7.51
N GLY A 91 7.72 -20.26 8.57
CA GLY A 91 8.98 -19.70 9.03
C GLY A 91 9.40 -18.40 8.32
N TYR A 92 8.56 -17.85 7.44
CA TYR A 92 8.90 -16.63 6.71
C TYR A 92 8.85 -15.41 7.61
N GLY A 93 9.84 -14.51 7.46
CA GLY A 93 9.82 -13.15 7.99
C GLY A 93 8.77 -12.31 7.24
N LEU A 94 8.10 -11.39 7.93
CA LEU A 94 7.04 -10.56 7.36
C LEU A 94 7.33 -9.08 7.56
N ALA A 95 7.26 -8.30 6.48
CA ALA A 95 7.43 -6.86 6.54
C ALA A 95 6.35 -6.11 5.77
N VAL A 96 6.17 -4.83 6.08
CA VAL A 96 5.31 -3.90 5.35
C VAL A 96 6.13 -2.76 4.78
N ALA A 97 5.99 -2.51 3.47
CA ALA A 97 6.47 -1.30 2.79
C ALA A 97 5.28 -0.51 2.23
N SER A 98 5.10 0.74 2.63
CA SER A 98 3.95 1.56 2.23
C SER A 98 4.34 3.01 2.00
N ASN A 99 3.79 3.63 0.94
CA ASN A 99 3.94 5.07 0.70
C ASN A 99 3.19 5.95 1.73
N SER A 100 2.39 5.33 2.60
CA SER A 100 1.75 6.03 3.72
C SER A 100 2.80 6.50 4.74
N PRO A 101 2.63 7.71 5.34
CA PRO A 101 3.55 8.19 6.37
C PRO A 101 3.68 7.23 7.56
N GLN A 102 4.90 7.01 8.03
CA GLN A 102 5.25 6.01 9.06
C GLN A 102 4.36 6.04 10.31
N LYS A 103 4.06 7.25 10.83
CA LYS A 103 3.21 7.40 12.04
C LYS A 103 1.76 6.98 11.77
N GLY A 104 1.21 7.34 10.61
CA GLY A 104 -0.15 6.98 10.20
C GLY A 104 -0.27 5.48 9.92
N LEU A 105 0.71 4.92 9.22
CA LEU A 105 0.79 3.50 8.89
C LEU A 105 0.69 2.59 10.14
N LYS A 106 1.47 2.86 11.17
CA LYS A 106 1.43 2.09 12.43
C LYS A 106 0.07 2.17 13.13
N ARG A 107 -0.56 3.36 13.14
CA ARG A 107 -1.90 3.55 13.73
C ARG A 107 -2.97 2.73 13.00
N ILE A 108 -2.92 2.73 11.66
CA ILE A 108 -3.86 1.97 10.83
C ILE A 108 -3.67 0.47 11.06
N LEU A 109 -2.43 -0.03 11.01
CA LEU A 109 -2.13 -1.43 11.26
C LEU A 109 -2.55 -1.88 12.66
N PHE A 110 -2.36 -1.03 13.68
CA PHE A 110 -2.85 -1.30 15.04
C PHE A 110 -4.38 -1.43 15.07
N ALA A 111 -5.11 -0.46 14.51
CA ALA A 111 -6.58 -0.48 14.47
C ALA A 111 -7.15 -1.69 13.71
N LYS A 112 -6.38 -2.27 12.78
CA LYS A 112 -6.78 -3.48 12.02
C LYS A 112 -6.25 -4.79 12.63
N GLY A 113 -5.59 -4.75 13.79
CA GLY A 113 -5.03 -5.92 14.46
C GLY A 113 -3.86 -6.56 13.69
N LEU A 114 -3.14 -5.75 12.92
CA LEU A 114 -2.02 -6.20 12.06
C LEU A 114 -0.65 -5.74 12.57
N LEU A 115 -0.56 -4.74 13.46
CA LEU A 115 0.70 -4.13 13.87
C LEU A 115 1.76 -5.16 14.32
N TRP A 116 1.34 -6.10 15.18
CA TRP A 116 2.23 -7.10 15.79
C TRP A 116 2.41 -8.38 14.94
N LYS A 117 1.90 -8.34 13.70
CA LYS A 117 2.02 -9.47 12.76
C LYS A 117 3.24 -9.34 11.85
N PHE A 118 3.92 -8.22 11.89
CA PHE A 118 5.07 -7.91 11.04
C PHE A 118 6.31 -7.64 11.87
N ASP A 119 7.46 -8.11 11.40
CA ASP A 119 8.76 -7.92 12.05
C ASP A 119 9.28 -6.50 11.79
N LEU A 120 8.96 -5.96 10.60
CA LEU A 120 9.38 -4.62 10.21
C LEU A 120 8.24 -3.91 9.47
N ILE A 121 8.07 -2.62 9.77
CA ILE A 121 7.07 -1.77 9.15
C ILE A 121 7.73 -0.47 8.70
N VAL A 122 7.78 -0.26 7.39
CA VAL A 122 8.42 0.88 6.75
C VAL A 122 7.38 1.70 5.99
N GLY A 123 7.21 2.92 6.42
CA GLY A 123 6.40 3.95 5.75
C GLY A 123 7.28 5.02 5.11
N SER A 124 6.67 5.94 4.38
CA SER A 124 7.38 7.08 3.83
C SER A 124 7.93 8.01 4.92
N SER A 125 9.14 8.53 4.67
CA SER A 125 9.79 9.56 5.49
C SER A 125 10.70 10.41 4.60
N ASP A 126 11.25 11.48 5.16
CA ASP A 126 12.20 12.33 4.42
C ASP A 126 13.51 11.62 4.05
N GLN A 127 13.82 10.51 4.73
CA GLN A 127 15.03 9.70 4.55
C GLN A 127 14.83 8.50 3.61
N ILE A 128 13.59 8.11 3.33
CA ILE A 128 13.27 6.93 2.54
C ILE A 128 12.29 7.33 1.44
N ARG A 129 12.74 7.26 0.18
CA ARG A 129 11.92 7.60 -0.97
C ARG A 129 10.74 6.62 -1.10
N GLN A 130 9.64 7.17 -1.61
CA GLN A 130 8.43 6.40 -1.87
C GLN A 130 8.61 5.49 -3.09
N LYS A 131 7.85 4.39 -3.14
CA LYS A 131 7.72 3.58 -4.35
C LYS A 131 7.21 4.48 -5.49
N PRO A 132 7.77 4.40 -6.68
CA PRO A 132 8.49 3.25 -7.29
C PRO A 132 9.99 3.13 -6.98
N TYR A 133 10.56 3.98 -6.15
CA TYR A 133 11.95 3.80 -5.72
C TYR A 133 12.12 2.58 -4.81
N PRO A 134 13.25 1.85 -4.89
CA PRO A 134 13.46 0.60 -4.14
C PRO A 134 13.84 0.79 -2.67
N ASP A 135 13.99 2.02 -2.20
CA ASP A 135 14.60 2.37 -0.92
C ASP A 135 13.97 1.63 0.28
N MET A 136 12.62 1.56 0.33
CA MET A 136 11.92 0.85 1.41
C MET A 136 12.22 -0.65 1.39
N LEU A 137 12.26 -1.26 0.22
CA LEU A 137 12.50 -2.69 0.05
C LEU A 137 13.94 -3.05 0.38
N ASN A 138 14.90 -2.25 -0.09
CA ASN A 138 16.30 -2.41 0.24
C ASN A 138 16.57 -2.22 1.74
N PHE A 139 15.90 -1.25 2.38
CA PHE A 139 15.99 -1.07 3.83
C PHE A 139 15.44 -2.29 4.58
N ILE A 140 14.32 -2.87 4.13
CA ILE A 140 13.75 -4.08 4.74
C ILE A 140 14.71 -5.26 4.58
N ALA A 141 15.23 -5.51 3.38
CA ALA A 141 16.15 -6.62 3.11
C ALA A 141 17.41 -6.52 3.97
N SER A 142 18.05 -5.36 4.00
CA SER A 142 19.27 -5.14 4.81
C SER A 142 19.01 -5.25 6.32
N SER A 143 17.86 -4.75 6.80
CA SER A 143 17.50 -4.82 8.22
C SER A 143 17.18 -6.25 8.66
N ALA A 144 16.57 -7.04 7.79
CA ALA A 144 16.26 -8.45 8.05
C ALA A 144 17.48 -9.38 7.86
N LYS A 145 18.60 -8.87 7.35
CA LYS A 145 19.79 -9.65 6.99
C LYS A 145 19.46 -10.84 6.08
N VAL A 146 18.58 -10.61 5.11
CA VAL A 146 18.13 -11.63 4.17
C VAL A 146 18.98 -11.55 2.92
N ASP A 147 19.73 -12.59 2.66
CA ASP A 147 20.49 -12.76 1.43
C ASP A 147 19.57 -13.38 0.34
N GLY A 148 18.91 -12.53 -0.42
CA GLY A 148 18.43 -12.92 -1.76
C GLY A 148 16.97 -13.35 -1.88
N ASN A 149 16.37 -14.08 -0.98
CA ASN A 149 15.04 -14.65 -1.17
C ASN A 149 13.91 -13.79 -0.56
N CYS A 150 13.58 -12.68 -1.22
CA CYS A 150 12.46 -11.84 -0.84
C CYS A 150 11.38 -11.85 -1.92
N VAL A 151 10.12 -11.88 -1.48
CA VAL A 151 8.94 -11.70 -2.34
C VAL A 151 8.20 -10.47 -1.90
N PHE A 152 7.93 -9.56 -2.82
CA PHE A 152 7.09 -8.41 -2.58
C PHE A 152 5.71 -8.62 -3.21
N ILE A 153 4.65 -8.30 -2.45
CA ILE A 153 3.26 -8.41 -2.90
C ILE A 153 2.67 -7.00 -2.91
N GLY A 154 2.10 -6.60 -4.04
CA GLY A 154 1.51 -5.28 -4.24
C GLY A 154 0.42 -5.29 -5.29
N ASP A 155 -0.30 -4.20 -5.43
CA ASP A 155 -1.47 -4.07 -6.32
C ASP A 155 -1.34 -2.98 -7.38
N SER A 156 -0.14 -2.39 -7.52
CA SER A 156 0.12 -1.30 -8.47
C SER A 156 1.46 -1.43 -9.18
N ASP A 157 1.56 -0.76 -10.33
CA ASP A 157 2.81 -0.66 -11.09
C ASP A 157 3.95 -0.03 -10.27
N LYS A 158 3.63 0.90 -9.34
CA LYS A 158 4.63 1.45 -8.41
C LYS A 158 5.27 0.37 -7.53
N ASP A 159 4.49 -0.62 -7.14
CA ASP A 159 4.96 -1.75 -6.34
C ASP A 159 5.87 -2.66 -7.17
N ALA A 160 5.44 -2.99 -8.38
CA ALA A 160 6.19 -3.84 -9.31
C ALA A 160 7.53 -3.19 -9.72
N LEU A 161 7.53 -1.90 -10.03
CA LEU A 161 8.73 -1.13 -10.35
C LEU A 161 9.72 -1.10 -9.18
N ALA A 162 9.22 -0.87 -7.95
CA ALA A 162 10.05 -0.89 -6.75
C ALA A 162 10.67 -2.27 -6.51
N ALA A 163 9.89 -3.35 -6.66
CA ALA A 163 10.37 -4.72 -6.53
C ALA A 163 11.43 -5.06 -7.55
N ARG A 164 11.22 -4.71 -8.83
CA ARG A 164 12.19 -4.89 -9.90
C ARG A 164 13.50 -4.13 -9.63
N ALA A 165 13.40 -2.88 -9.20
CA ALA A 165 14.56 -2.06 -8.87
C ALA A 165 15.32 -2.56 -7.61
N ALA A 166 14.64 -3.26 -6.70
CA ALA A 166 15.23 -3.92 -5.53
C ALA A 166 15.70 -5.36 -5.83
N ASN A 167 15.58 -5.84 -7.07
CA ASN A 167 15.86 -7.22 -7.47
C ASN A 167 15.09 -8.27 -6.63
N MET A 168 13.82 -7.98 -6.30
CA MET A 168 12.92 -8.87 -5.57
C MET A 168 11.88 -9.48 -6.51
N ALA A 169 11.49 -10.73 -6.26
CA ALA A 169 10.33 -11.31 -6.91
C ALA A 169 9.06 -10.54 -6.54
N PHE A 170 8.17 -10.34 -7.52
CA PHE A 170 6.93 -9.61 -7.33
C PHE A 170 5.70 -10.47 -7.63
N ILE A 171 4.69 -10.36 -6.77
CA ILE A 171 3.37 -10.97 -6.96
C ILE A 171 2.33 -9.86 -7.03
N GLY A 172 1.65 -9.73 -8.17
CA GLY A 172 0.55 -8.79 -8.35
C GLY A 172 -0.72 -9.25 -7.64
N ALA A 173 -1.23 -8.47 -6.72
CA ALA A 173 -2.43 -8.74 -5.94
C ALA A 173 -3.68 -8.30 -6.72
N LYS A 174 -4.33 -9.23 -7.45
CA LYS A 174 -5.54 -8.95 -8.25
C LYS A 174 -6.86 -9.08 -7.48
N TRP A 175 -6.84 -9.32 -6.18
CA TRP A 175 -8.06 -9.30 -5.34
C TRP A 175 -8.57 -7.89 -5.02
N ASN A 176 -7.79 -6.85 -5.30
CA ASN A 176 -8.27 -5.47 -5.30
C ASN A 176 -8.88 -5.14 -6.67
N ILE A 177 -10.17 -4.77 -6.69
CA ILE A 177 -10.89 -4.42 -7.94
C ILE A 177 -10.33 -3.16 -8.64
N TYR A 178 -9.52 -2.37 -7.93
CA TYR A 178 -8.81 -1.20 -8.44
C TYR A 178 -7.32 -1.45 -8.57
N ALA A 179 -6.89 -2.72 -8.58
CA ALA A 179 -5.49 -3.03 -8.86
C ALA A 179 -5.08 -2.45 -10.21
N ASP A 180 -4.01 -1.68 -10.21
CA ASP A 180 -3.48 -1.01 -11.39
C ASP A 180 -2.12 -1.65 -11.72
N LEU A 181 -2.21 -2.76 -12.46
CA LEU A 181 -1.07 -3.59 -12.86
C LEU A 181 -1.11 -3.78 -14.37
N SER A 182 -0.11 -3.24 -15.04
CA SER A 182 0.12 -3.45 -16.47
C SER A 182 0.46 -4.92 -16.74
N ASP A 183 -0.05 -5.47 -17.85
CA ASP A 183 0.06 -6.91 -18.14
C ASP A 183 1.52 -7.41 -18.23
N ASP A 184 2.44 -6.55 -18.68
CA ASP A 184 3.86 -6.89 -18.86
C ASP A 184 4.74 -6.63 -17.62
N ILE A 185 4.17 -6.08 -16.53
CA ILE A 185 4.99 -5.58 -15.44
C ILE A 185 5.37 -6.65 -14.44
N CYS A 186 4.58 -7.71 -14.32
CA CYS A 186 4.87 -8.77 -13.36
C CYS A 186 4.66 -10.18 -13.91
N LYS A 187 5.53 -11.09 -13.45
CA LYS A 187 5.52 -12.50 -13.84
C LYS A 187 4.44 -13.32 -13.13
N PHE A 188 4.09 -12.94 -11.91
CA PHE A 188 3.17 -13.68 -11.07
C PHE A 188 2.00 -12.80 -10.65
N TYR A 189 0.78 -13.33 -10.76
CA TYR A 189 -0.45 -12.71 -10.28
C TYR A 189 -1.19 -13.65 -9.36
N ALA A 190 -1.82 -13.12 -8.33
CA ALA A 190 -2.68 -13.87 -7.45
C ALA A 190 -4.07 -13.21 -7.37
N ASN A 191 -5.11 -13.98 -7.66
CA ASN A 191 -6.49 -13.52 -7.60
C ASN A 191 -7.04 -13.58 -6.17
N ASP A 192 -6.41 -14.37 -5.30
CA ASP A 192 -6.73 -14.51 -3.89
C ASP A 192 -5.50 -14.83 -3.04
N THR A 193 -5.70 -14.81 -1.73
CA THR A 193 -4.63 -15.04 -0.75
C THR A 193 -4.11 -16.48 -0.72
N LYS A 194 -4.90 -17.47 -1.16
CA LYS A 194 -4.46 -18.88 -1.24
C LYS A 194 -3.50 -19.05 -2.41
N MET A 195 -3.86 -18.50 -3.58
CA MET A 195 -2.98 -18.49 -4.75
C MET A 195 -1.68 -17.75 -4.44
N ALA A 196 -1.75 -16.60 -3.74
CA ALA A 196 -0.55 -15.88 -3.32
C ALA A 196 0.37 -16.76 -2.45
N PHE A 197 -0.17 -17.53 -1.50
CA PHE A 197 0.64 -18.40 -0.65
C PHE A 197 1.33 -19.52 -1.44
N GLU A 198 0.65 -20.14 -2.41
CA GLU A 198 1.26 -21.18 -3.26
C GLU A 198 2.39 -20.62 -4.13
N ILE A 199 2.22 -19.40 -4.67
CA ILE A 199 3.27 -18.71 -5.43
C ILE A 199 4.46 -18.37 -4.51
N ILE A 200 4.22 -17.85 -3.30
CA ILE A 200 5.27 -17.55 -2.31
C ILE A 200 6.12 -18.79 -2.05
N LYS A 201 5.50 -19.93 -1.75
CA LYS A 201 6.24 -21.20 -1.54
C LYS A 201 7.10 -21.55 -2.75
N LYS A 202 6.53 -21.50 -3.94
CA LYS A 202 7.27 -21.82 -5.18
C LYS A 202 8.49 -20.94 -5.41
N ILE A 203 8.50 -19.74 -4.88
CA ILE A 203 9.60 -18.79 -5.05
C ILE A 203 10.64 -18.92 -3.92
N LEU A 204 10.20 -19.21 -2.68
CA LEU A 204 11.06 -19.18 -1.50
C LEU A 204 11.57 -20.56 -1.07
N ASP A 205 10.85 -21.64 -1.37
CA ASP A 205 11.23 -23.04 -1.12
C ASP A 205 12.01 -23.61 -2.32
#